data_a8c1bbfff85c72ff98721b4b792b1b38
#
_entry.id   a8c1bbfff85c72ff98721b4b792b1b38
#
_cell.length_a   1.000
_cell.length_b   1.000
_cell.length_c   1.000
_cell.angle_alpha   90.00
_cell.angle_beta   90.00
_cell.angle_gamma   90.00
#
_symmetry.space_group_name_H-M   'P 1'
#
loop_
_entity.id
_entity.type
_entity.pdbx_description
1 polymer ?
#
loop_
_entity_poly.entity_id
_entity_poly.type
_entity_poly.pdbx_seq_one_letter_code
_entity_poly.pdbx_strand_id
1 'polypeptide(L)'
;TQNTHPRPGRFRDVKTVNCNPTHACEFYKPRYTDAFSVDGWFYAPAMRRAHEQGNMAFIPNHLHLAATKWLYRNRPNIYVGAASMPDKNGYISLSTSNTYERRMIEAADIAILEINPNYPFVYGDHVVHCSEVDYLVEADYPVPVVPDIPSNETDMSIGRLIAGSVPDVACIQRGIGAIPH
;
A
#
# COMPACT_ATOMS: atom_id res chain seq x y z
N THR A 1 -10.66 -20.46 -1.94
CA THR A 1 -11.03 -19.28 -1.14
C THR A 1 -12.35 -18.74 -1.66
N GLN A 2 -13.43 -18.92 -0.88
CA GLN A 2 -14.74 -18.37 -1.23
C GLN A 2 -14.64 -16.85 -1.11
N ASN A 3 -14.79 -16.16 -2.24
CA ASN A 3 -14.98 -14.70 -2.29
C ASN A 3 -16.21 -14.34 -1.45
N THR A 4 -16.01 -14.01 -0.19
CA THR A 4 -17.07 -13.47 0.65
C THR A 4 -17.28 -12.01 0.25
N HIS A 5 -18.10 -11.80 -0.77
CA HIS A 5 -18.54 -10.45 -1.10
C HIS A 5 -19.21 -9.83 0.14
N PRO A 6 -18.90 -8.57 0.49
CA PRO A 6 -19.60 -7.88 1.57
C PRO A 6 -21.11 -7.96 1.32
N ARG A 7 -21.86 -8.48 2.28
CA ARG A 7 -23.32 -8.52 2.15
C ARG A 7 -23.86 -7.10 2.26
N PRO A 8 -24.63 -6.63 1.27
CA PRO A 8 -25.27 -5.31 1.36
C PRO A 8 -26.08 -5.21 2.66
N GLY A 9 -25.96 -4.08 3.35
CA GLY A 9 -26.70 -3.79 4.58
C GLY A 9 -26.02 -4.19 5.90
N ARG A 10 -24.87 -4.89 5.88
CA ARG A 10 -24.13 -5.27 7.10
C ARG A 10 -23.20 -4.15 7.59
N PHE A 11 -22.75 -3.29 6.70
CA PHE A 11 -21.82 -2.18 6.99
C PHE A 11 -22.51 -0.86 6.74
N ARG A 12 -22.21 0.14 7.58
CA ARG A 12 -22.66 1.53 7.42
C ARG A 12 -21.54 2.46 7.87
N ASP A 13 -21.41 3.58 7.19
CA ASP A 13 -20.49 4.67 7.52
C ASP A 13 -19.02 4.22 7.67
N VAL A 14 -18.61 3.22 6.88
CA VAL A 14 -17.22 2.75 6.87
C VAL A 14 -16.38 3.69 6.03
N LYS A 15 -15.47 4.40 6.67
CA LYS A 15 -14.48 5.22 5.99
C LYS A 15 -13.20 4.43 5.78
N THR A 16 -12.81 4.26 4.53
CA THR A 16 -11.54 3.61 4.18
C THR A 16 -10.53 4.64 3.72
N VAL A 17 -9.28 4.45 4.11
CA VAL A 17 -8.15 5.28 3.67
C VAL A 17 -7.17 4.38 2.95
N ASN A 18 -6.79 4.77 1.73
CA ASN A 18 -5.86 3.99 0.93
C ASN A 18 -4.83 4.91 0.26
N CYS A 19 -3.59 4.47 0.21
CA CYS A 19 -2.54 5.27 -0.44
C CYS A 19 -2.47 4.99 -1.94
N ASN A 20 -2.03 3.79 -2.28
CA ASN A 20 -1.75 3.42 -3.68
C ASN A 20 -2.19 1.98 -3.96
N PRO A 21 -3.50 1.73 -4.09
CA PRO A 21 -3.98 0.39 -4.38
C PRO A 21 -3.52 -0.08 -5.75
N THR A 22 -2.99 -1.28 -5.82
CA THR A 22 -2.56 -1.94 -7.07
C THR A 22 -3.73 -2.42 -7.91
N HIS A 23 -4.89 -2.60 -7.30
CA HIS A 23 -6.13 -3.03 -7.96
C HIS A 23 -7.35 -2.36 -7.33
N ALA A 24 -8.46 -2.36 -8.06
CA ALA A 24 -9.72 -1.82 -7.55
C ALA A 24 -10.35 -2.79 -6.53
N CYS A 25 -10.58 -2.31 -5.33
CA CYS A 25 -11.30 -3.06 -4.32
C CYS A 25 -12.79 -3.15 -4.66
N GLU A 26 -13.45 -4.21 -4.19
CA GLU A 26 -14.88 -4.43 -4.44
C GLU A 26 -15.76 -3.29 -3.91
N PHE A 27 -15.40 -2.73 -2.75
CA PHE A 27 -16.14 -1.63 -2.13
C PHE A 27 -15.96 -0.27 -2.84
N TYR A 28 -15.12 -0.17 -3.90
CA TYR A 28 -15.07 1.01 -4.77
C TYR A 28 -16.26 1.09 -5.74
N LYS A 29 -17.01 0.00 -5.91
CA LYS A 29 -18.14 -0.02 -6.84
C LYS A 29 -19.32 0.81 -6.33
N PRO A 30 -20.11 1.45 -7.23
CA PRO A 30 -21.22 2.34 -6.86
C PRO A 30 -22.24 1.72 -5.91
N ARG A 31 -22.45 0.40 -5.99
CA ARG A 31 -23.42 -0.31 -5.13
C ARG A 31 -23.07 -0.30 -3.64
N TYR A 32 -21.88 0.18 -3.28
CA TYR A 32 -21.42 0.24 -1.88
C TYR A 32 -21.28 1.68 -1.36
N THR A 33 -21.65 2.69 -2.12
CA THR A 33 -21.51 4.10 -1.73
C THR A 33 -22.28 4.48 -0.47
N ASP A 34 -23.40 3.79 -0.21
CA ASP A 34 -24.18 4.00 1.03
C ASP A 34 -23.50 3.43 2.28
N ALA A 35 -22.54 2.53 2.09
CA ALA A 35 -21.88 1.83 3.19
C ALA A 35 -20.41 2.22 3.36
N PHE A 36 -19.74 2.60 2.28
CA PHE A 36 -18.32 2.89 2.25
C PHE A 36 -18.03 4.24 1.61
N SER A 37 -17.17 5.02 2.24
CA SER A 37 -16.49 6.16 1.63
C SER A 37 -14.99 5.88 1.54
N VAL A 38 -14.34 6.36 0.47
CA VAL A 38 -12.92 6.08 0.20
C VAL A 38 -12.15 7.39 0.17
N ASP A 39 -11.15 7.52 1.04
CA ASP A 39 -10.16 8.59 0.97
C ASP A 39 -8.89 8.04 0.30
N GLY A 40 -8.42 8.68 -0.75
CA GLY A 40 -7.21 8.31 -1.47
C GLY A 40 -6.11 9.35 -1.33
N TRP A 41 -4.90 8.91 -1.00
CA TRP A 41 -3.73 9.80 -0.92
C TRP A 41 -2.94 9.85 -2.23
N PHE A 42 -3.14 8.87 -3.09
CA PHE A 42 -2.53 8.79 -4.40
C PHE A 42 -3.61 8.56 -5.46
N TYR A 43 -3.56 9.31 -6.55
CA TYR A 43 -4.59 9.22 -7.59
C TYR A 43 -4.26 8.11 -8.60
N ALA A 44 -4.14 6.88 -8.09
CA ALA A 44 -3.87 5.69 -8.88
C ALA A 44 -5.00 5.39 -9.89
N PRO A 45 -4.71 4.68 -10.99
CA PRO A 45 -5.73 4.34 -12.01
C PRO A 45 -6.97 3.64 -11.43
N ALA A 46 -6.78 2.75 -10.44
CA ALA A 46 -7.88 2.07 -9.76
C ALA A 46 -8.83 3.04 -9.03
N MET A 47 -8.30 4.15 -8.52
CA MET A 47 -9.06 5.16 -7.79
C MET A 47 -9.73 6.20 -8.69
N ARG A 48 -9.18 6.47 -9.88
CA ARG A 48 -9.76 7.46 -10.80
C ARG A 48 -11.20 7.12 -11.16
N ARG A 49 -11.46 5.85 -11.48
CA ARG A 49 -12.81 5.39 -11.82
C ARG A 49 -13.78 5.51 -10.63
N ALA A 50 -13.33 5.19 -9.42
CA ALA A 50 -14.13 5.35 -8.20
C ALA A 50 -14.45 6.83 -7.92
N HIS A 51 -13.49 7.73 -8.18
CA HIS A 51 -13.67 9.17 -8.05
C HIS A 51 -14.70 9.71 -9.08
N GLU A 52 -14.61 9.30 -10.34
CA GLU A 52 -15.61 9.65 -11.38
C GLU A 52 -17.02 9.21 -11.02
N GLN A 53 -17.14 8.12 -10.25
CA GLN A 53 -18.42 7.59 -9.76
C GLN A 53 -18.90 8.24 -8.45
N GLY A 54 -18.14 9.19 -7.91
CA GLY A 54 -18.50 9.92 -6.68
C GLY A 54 -18.29 9.16 -5.38
N ASN A 55 -17.59 8.02 -5.41
CA ASN A 55 -17.36 7.16 -4.24
C ASN A 55 -15.99 7.38 -3.58
N MET A 56 -15.24 8.38 -3.98
CA MET A 56 -13.91 8.63 -3.48
C MET A 56 -13.62 10.12 -3.36
N ALA A 57 -12.97 10.50 -2.26
CA ALA A 57 -12.32 11.79 -2.10
C ALA A 57 -10.81 11.65 -2.27
N PHE A 58 -10.21 12.53 -3.07
CA PHE A 58 -8.76 12.63 -3.17
C PHE A 58 -8.22 13.62 -2.16
N ILE A 59 -7.27 13.18 -1.33
CA ILE A 59 -6.61 14.00 -0.33
C ILE A 59 -5.18 14.26 -0.77
N PRO A 60 -4.87 15.44 -1.35
CA PRO A 60 -3.52 15.78 -1.77
C PRO A 60 -2.56 15.75 -0.59
N ASN A 61 -1.46 15.01 -0.72
CA ASN A 61 -0.50 14.88 0.34
C ASN A 61 0.90 14.54 -0.19
N HIS A 62 1.93 14.94 0.53
CA HIS A 62 3.27 14.40 0.33
C HIS A 62 3.38 13.05 1.03
N LEU A 63 3.97 12.06 0.38
CA LEU A 63 4.04 10.70 0.88
C LEU A 63 4.67 10.61 2.29
N HIS A 64 5.75 11.35 2.52
CA HIS A 64 6.44 11.39 3.83
C HIS A 64 5.61 12.01 4.96
N LEU A 65 4.54 12.73 4.63
CA LEU A 65 3.64 13.35 5.61
C LEU A 65 2.29 12.61 5.73
N ALA A 66 2.03 11.61 4.92
CA ALA A 66 0.73 10.96 4.82
C ALA A 66 0.19 10.50 6.18
N ALA A 67 0.88 9.59 6.84
CA ALA A 67 0.47 9.14 8.18
C ALA A 67 0.48 10.27 9.20
N THR A 68 1.52 11.10 9.23
CA THR A 68 1.66 12.16 10.24
C THR A 68 0.50 13.13 10.22
N LYS A 69 0.11 13.62 9.04
CA LYS A 69 -1.01 14.55 8.90
C LYS A 69 -2.35 13.88 9.22
N TRP A 70 -2.52 12.65 8.77
CA TRP A 70 -3.78 11.95 8.99
C TRP A 70 -3.96 11.58 10.46
N LEU A 71 -2.95 11.02 11.12
CA LEU A 71 -2.96 10.62 12.52
C LEU A 71 -3.05 11.81 13.49
N TYR A 72 -2.71 13.02 13.05
CA TYR A 72 -2.89 14.20 13.87
C TYR A 72 -4.36 14.45 14.26
N ARG A 73 -5.30 14.07 13.41
CA ARG A 73 -6.75 14.29 13.64
C ARG A 73 -7.58 13.02 13.61
N ASN A 74 -7.00 11.90 13.21
CA ASN A 74 -7.70 10.65 13.01
C ASN A 74 -6.96 9.53 13.70
N ARG A 75 -7.70 8.49 14.08
CA ARG A 75 -7.16 7.23 14.54
C ARG A 75 -7.82 6.10 13.75
N PRO A 76 -7.07 5.18 13.18
CA PRO A 76 -7.66 4.03 12.51
C PRO A 76 -8.29 3.10 13.56
N ASN A 77 -9.54 2.73 13.36
CA ASN A 77 -10.14 1.68 14.18
C ASN A 77 -9.56 0.31 13.78
N ILE A 78 -9.42 0.08 12.48
CA ILE A 78 -8.90 -1.18 11.98
C ILE A 78 -7.83 -0.88 10.93
N TYR A 79 -6.65 -1.45 11.11
CA TYR A 79 -5.64 -1.55 10.07
C TYR A 79 -5.71 -2.93 9.41
N VAL A 80 -5.65 -2.96 8.08
CA VAL A 80 -5.56 -4.19 7.30
C VAL A 80 -4.42 -4.05 6.31
N GLY A 81 -3.49 -4.98 6.32
CA GLY A 81 -2.34 -4.97 5.43
C GLY A 81 -1.88 -6.37 5.05
N ALA A 82 -1.01 -6.47 4.03
CA ALA A 82 -0.35 -7.71 3.64
C ALA A 82 1.10 -7.71 4.12
N ALA A 83 1.63 -8.88 4.44
CA ALA A 83 2.95 -9.05 5.02
C ALA A 83 3.57 -10.40 4.65
N SER A 84 4.85 -10.56 4.93
CA SER A 84 5.55 -11.83 4.79
C SER A 84 5.05 -12.87 5.79
N MET A 85 5.44 -14.13 5.61
CA MET A 85 5.33 -15.12 6.69
C MET A 85 6.20 -14.72 7.89
N PRO A 86 5.81 -15.09 9.11
CA PRO A 86 6.66 -14.91 10.29
C PRO A 86 7.99 -15.68 10.16
N ASP A 87 9.05 -15.08 10.67
CA ASP A 87 10.31 -15.78 10.86
C ASP A 87 10.25 -16.75 12.07
N LYS A 88 11.36 -17.48 12.31
CA LYS A 88 11.46 -18.41 13.44
C LYS A 88 11.33 -17.77 14.83
N ASN A 89 11.45 -16.46 14.91
CA ASN A 89 11.36 -15.71 16.16
C ASN A 89 10.00 -14.97 16.29
N GLY A 90 9.10 -15.15 15.33
CA GLY A 90 7.77 -14.50 15.31
C GLY A 90 7.76 -13.09 14.72
N TYR A 91 8.84 -12.67 14.05
CA TYR A 91 8.85 -11.38 13.36
C TYR A 91 8.29 -11.50 11.96
N ILE A 92 7.49 -10.51 11.57
CA ILE A 92 6.81 -10.37 10.29
C ILE A 92 7.32 -9.11 9.61
N SER A 93 7.71 -9.21 8.36
CA SER A 93 8.07 -8.04 7.54
C SER A 93 6.83 -7.51 6.83
N LEU A 94 6.60 -6.19 6.88
CA LEU A 94 5.57 -5.53 6.07
C LEU A 94 5.94 -5.49 4.58
N SER A 95 7.11 -6.04 4.21
CA SER A 95 7.56 -6.33 2.86
C SER A 95 7.53 -5.09 1.95
N THR A 96 6.64 -5.07 0.96
CA THR A 96 6.47 -3.96 0.02
C THR A 96 5.67 -2.78 0.56
N SER A 97 5.06 -2.94 1.75
CA SER A 97 4.22 -1.93 2.41
C SER A 97 4.96 -1.33 3.60
N ASN A 98 5.96 -0.47 3.32
CA ASN A 98 6.89 0.04 4.33
C ASN A 98 7.04 1.58 4.34
N THR A 99 5.99 2.30 3.97
CA THR A 99 6.03 3.76 3.91
C THR A 99 5.56 4.41 5.21
N TYR A 100 4.42 3.96 5.74
CA TYR A 100 3.76 4.53 6.93
C TYR A 100 3.00 3.45 7.72
N GLU A 101 2.98 2.24 7.23
CA GLU A 101 2.11 1.16 7.69
C GLU A 101 2.40 0.81 9.16
N ARG A 102 3.66 0.76 9.57
CA ARG A 102 4.01 0.51 10.97
C ARG A 102 3.34 1.50 11.91
N ARG A 103 3.37 2.79 11.58
CA ARG A 103 2.72 3.82 12.39
C ARG A 103 1.21 3.70 12.43
N MET A 104 0.61 3.18 11.35
CA MET A 104 -0.83 2.92 11.31
C MET A 104 -1.20 1.71 12.17
N ILE A 105 -0.37 0.66 12.18
CA ILE A 105 -0.52 -0.51 13.06
C ILE A 105 -0.47 -0.07 14.52
N GLU A 106 0.56 0.69 14.90
CA GLU A 106 0.74 1.19 16.27
C GLU A 106 -0.41 2.09 16.74
N ALA A 107 -1.07 2.79 15.83
CA ALA A 107 -2.17 3.69 16.14
C ALA A 107 -3.55 3.03 16.07
N ALA A 108 -3.69 1.88 15.43
CA ALA A 108 -4.95 1.20 15.24
C ALA A 108 -5.51 0.60 16.54
N ASP A 109 -6.84 0.50 16.64
CA ASP A 109 -7.48 -0.25 17.72
C ASP A 109 -7.38 -1.76 17.49
N ILE A 110 -7.37 -2.19 16.21
CA ILE A 110 -7.23 -3.59 15.77
C ILE A 110 -6.30 -3.61 14.55
N ALA A 111 -5.27 -4.45 14.61
CA ALA A 111 -4.37 -4.71 13.49
C ALA A 111 -4.61 -6.12 12.93
N ILE A 112 -4.85 -6.20 11.63
CA ILE A 112 -5.06 -7.44 10.89
C ILE A 112 -4.01 -7.53 9.79
N LEU A 113 -3.17 -8.56 9.80
CA LEU A 113 -2.22 -8.82 8.74
C LEU A 113 -2.57 -10.09 7.97
N GLU A 114 -2.64 -9.96 6.67
CA GLU A 114 -2.68 -11.07 5.74
C GLU A 114 -1.25 -11.53 5.47
N ILE A 115 -0.87 -12.68 6.02
CA ILE A 115 0.46 -13.27 5.85
C ILE A 115 0.49 -14.16 4.61
N ASN A 116 1.49 -13.93 3.74
CA ASN A 116 1.57 -14.57 2.45
C ASN A 116 3.02 -15.03 2.16
N PRO A 117 3.26 -16.31 1.84
CA PRO A 117 4.60 -16.85 1.59
C PRO A 117 5.30 -16.22 0.36
N ASN A 118 4.53 -15.61 -0.53
CA ASN A 118 5.08 -14.96 -1.73
C ASN A 118 5.64 -13.55 -1.45
N TYR A 119 5.32 -12.96 -0.29
CA TYR A 119 5.88 -11.66 0.10
C TYR A 119 7.28 -11.84 0.68
N PRO A 120 8.32 -11.19 0.13
CA PRO A 120 9.67 -11.32 0.64
C PRO A 120 9.80 -10.72 2.04
N PHE A 121 10.62 -11.36 2.89
CA PHE A 121 11.02 -10.78 4.16
C PHE A 121 12.09 -9.71 3.90
N VAL A 122 11.77 -8.46 4.15
CA VAL A 122 12.67 -7.31 4.01
C VAL A 122 13.00 -6.78 5.41
N TYR A 123 14.27 -6.52 5.69
CA TYR A 123 14.71 -6.01 6.99
C TYR A 123 14.60 -4.48 7.06
N GLY A 124 14.31 -3.96 8.23
CA GLY A 124 14.19 -2.53 8.49
C GLY A 124 13.19 -2.22 9.61
N ASP A 125 12.86 -0.95 9.79
CA ASP A 125 11.94 -0.47 10.85
C ASP A 125 10.47 -0.89 10.66
N HIS A 126 10.16 -1.53 9.54
CA HIS A 126 8.84 -2.05 9.18
C HIS A 126 8.66 -3.53 9.53
N VAL A 127 9.51 -4.07 10.39
CA VAL A 127 9.35 -5.41 10.96
C VAL A 127 8.54 -5.29 12.24
N VAL A 128 7.49 -6.10 12.38
CA VAL A 128 6.61 -6.19 13.56
C VAL A 128 6.66 -7.61 14.14
N HIS A 129 6.48 -7.74 15.45
CA HIS A 129 6.35 -9.04 16.05
C HIS A 129 4.89 -9.50 16.06
N CYS A 130 4.62 -10.81 15.99
CA CYS A 130 3.27 -11.38 16.00
C CYS A 130 2.41 -10.87 17.17
N SER A 131 3.02 -10.59 18.33
CA SER A 131 2.31 -10.07 19.50
C SER A 131 1.83 -8.61 19.37
N GLU A 132 2.27 -7.91 18.34
CA GLU A 132 1.84 -6.53 18.04
C GLU A 132 0.62 -6.51 17.10
N VAL A 133 0.13 -7.68 16.69
CA VAL A 133 -0.94 -7.85 15.69
C VAL A 133 -2.07 -8.68 16.30
N ASP A 134 -3.30 -8.22 16.16
CA ASP A 134 -4.46 -8.90 16.75
C ASP A 134 -4.90 -10.13 15.96
N TYR A 135 -4.80 -10.07 14.64
CA TYR A 135 -5.22 -11.16 13.75
C TYR A 135 -4.23 -11.39 12.63
N LEU A 136 -3.87 -12.66 12.42
CA LEU A 136 -3.12 -13.14 11.26
C LEU A 136 -4.05 -13.97 10.39
N VAL A 137 -4.10 -13.66 9.10
CA VAL A 137 -4.89 -14.37 8.11
C VAL A 137 -3.96 -14.94 7.05
N GLU A 138 -3.97 -16.23 6.87
CA GLU A 138 -3.15 -16.88 5.84
C GLU A 138 -3.73 -16.63 4.45
N ALA A 139 -2.85 -16.29 3.51
CA ALA A 139 -3.14 -16.09 2.11
C ALA A 139 -2.03 -16.68 1.24
N ASP A 140 -2.37 -17.09 0.03
CA ASP A 140 -1.43 -17.60 -0.96
C ASP A 140 -1.86 -17.11 -2.35
N TYR A 141 -1.30 -15.97 -2.74
CA TYR A 141 -1.48 -15.40 -4.08
C TYR A 141 -0.18 -14.70 -4.51
N PRO A 142 0.09 -14.59 -5.82
CA PRO A 142 1.29 -13.92 -6.30
C PRO A 142 1.30 -12.44 -5.92
N VAL A 143 2.46 -11.93 -5.54
CA VAL A 143 2.67 -10.49 -5.28
C VAL A 143 2.37 -9.70 -6.55
N PRO A 144 1.65 -8.58 -6.48
CA PRO A 144 1.45 -7.71 -7.63
C PRO A 144 2.77 -7.23 -8.22
N VAL A 145 2.94 -7.40 -9.51
CA VAL A 145 4.13 -6.98 -10.25
C VAL A 145 3.78 -5.75 -11.08
N VAL A 146 4.62 -4.72 -10.97
CA VAL A 146 4.55 -3.57 -11.88
C VAL A 146 5.32 -3.96 -13.15
N PRO A 147 4.70 -3.92 -14.33
CA PRO A 147 5.40 -4.25 -15.57
C PRO A 147 6.51 -3.24 -15.85
N ASP A 148 7.62 -3.73 -16.40
CA ASP A 148 8.71 -2.88 -16.84
C ASP A 148 8.23 -1.92 -17.92
N ILE A 149 8.66 -0.67 -17.81
CA ILE A 149 8.43 0.35 -18.85
C ILE A 149 9.62 0.30 -19.79
N PRO A 150 9.44 -0.11 -21.06
CA PRO A 150 10.56 -0.16 -22.00
C PRO A 150 11.14 1.23 -22.23
N SER A 151 12.47 1.34 -22.10
CA SER A 151 13.20 2.58 -22.35
C SER A 151 13.31 2.84 -23.84
N ASN A 152 13.06 4.06 -24.27
CA ASN A 152 13.32 4.53 -25.63
C ASN A 152 14.75 5.10 -25.77
N GLU A 153 15.15 5.51 -26.98
CA GLU A 153 16.50 6.06 -27.24
C GLU A 153 16.79 7.33 -26.43
N THR A 154 15.79 8.16 -26.19
CA THR A 154 15.93 9.38 -25.38
C THR A 154 16.17 9.03 -23.94
N ASP A 155 15.40 8.09 -23.38
CA ASP A 155 15.55 7.61 -22.00
C ASP A 155 16.96 7.02 -21.79
N MET A 156 17.42 6.20 -22.72
CA MET A 156 18.77 5.62 -22.69
C MET A 156 19.89 6.69 -22.78
N SER A 157 19.68 7.71 -23.57
CA SER A 157 20.64 8.81 -23.69
C SER A 157 20.74 9.63 -22.42
N ILE A 158 19.61 9.95 -21.79
CA ILE A 158 19.54 10.63 -20.50
C ILE A 158 20.19 9.75 -19.41
N GLY A 159 19.85 8.46 -19.39
CA GLY A 159 20.41 7.50 -18.43
C GLY A 159 21.94 7.42 -18.49
N ARG A 160 22.52 7.38 -19.70
CA ARG A 160 24.00 7.39 -19.88
C ARG A 160 24.65 8.68 -19.35
N LEU A 161 24.04 9.84 -19.59
CA LEU A 161 24.55 11.12 -19.09
C LEU A 161 24.56 11.16 -17.56
N ILE A 162 23.47 10.70 -16.95
CA ILE A 162 23.35 10.61 -15.48
C ILE A 162 24.36 9.61 -14.93
N ALA A 163 24.45 8.40 -15.51
CA ALA A 163 25.39 7.38 -15.05
C ALA A 163 26.85 7.84 -15.10
N GLY A 164 27.22 8.59 -16.12
CA GLY A 164 28.57 9.20 -16.21
C GLY A 164 28.89 10.24 -15.13
N SER A 165 27.88 10.73 -14.43
CA SER A 165 28.03 11.69 -13.34
C SER A 165 28.02 11.04 -11.93
N VAL A 166 27.75 9.74 -11.84
CA VAL A 166 27.69 9.00 -10.57
C VAL A 166 29.09 8.44 -10.26
N PRO A 167 29.73 8.87 -9.17
CA PRO A 167 31.03 8.33 -8.77
C PRO A 167 30.89 6.92 -8.19
N ASP A 168 32.00 6.17 -8.17
CA ASP A 168 32.06 4.86 -7.54
C ASP A 168 31.63 4.95 -6.06
N VAL A 169 30.95 3.91 -5.58
CA VAL A 169 30.48 3.80 -4.19
C VAL A 169 29.45 4.88 -3.81
N ALA A 170 28.83 5.57 -4.75
CA ALA A 170 27.79 6.55 -4.46
C ALA A 170 26.51 5.89 -3.95
N CYS A 171 25.87 6.55 -3.00
CA CYS A 171 24.50 6.24 -2.61
C CYS A 171 23.55 7.08 -3.47
N ILE A 172 22.71 6.43 -4.26
CA ILE A 172 21.74 7.09 -5.12
C ILE A 172 20.31 6.76 -4.72
N GLN A 173 19.41 7.72 -4.91
CA GLN A 173 17.98 7.48 -4.88
C GLN A 173 17.44 7.56 -6.29
N ARG A 174 16.71 6.52 -6.71
CA ARG A 174 16.02 6.53 -8.01
C ARG A 174 14.51 6.59 -7.84
N GLY A 175 13.83 7.24 -8.78
CA GLY A 175 12.38 7.24 -8.88
C GLY A 175 11.85 6.03 -9.67
N ILE A 176 10.57 6.06 -9.99
CA ILE A 176 9.89 5.08 -10.85
C ILE A 176 9.71 5.71 -12.23
N GLY A 177 10.06 4.99 -13.29
CA GLY A 177 9.92 5.45 -14.66
C GLY A 177 10.92 4.79 -15.62
N ALA A 178 10.83 5.09 -16.92
CA ALA A 178 11.68 4.48 -17.94
C ALA A 178 13.18 4.89 -17.82
N ILE A 179 13.46 6.12 -17.37
CA ILE A 179 14.85 6.62 -17.24
C ILE A 179 15.60 5.95 -16.08
N PRO A 180 15.00 5.74 -14.88
CA PRO A 180 15.68 5.08 -13.75
C PRO A 180 15.92 3.58 -13.94
N HIS A 181 15.32 2.93 -14.92
CA HIS A 181 15.54 1.53 -15.28
C HIS A 181 16.69 1.38 -16.23
#